data_c6bf022a99366c1a6b7cb241d32d74b4
#
_entry.id   c6bf022a99366c1a6b7cb241d32d74b4
#
_cell.length_a   1.000
_cell.length_b   1.000
_cell.length_c   1.000
_cell.angle_alpha   90.00
_cell.angle_beta   90.00
_cell.angle_gamma   90.00
#
_symmetry.space_group_name_H-M   'P 1'
#
loop_
_entity.id
_entity.type
_entity.pdbx_description
1 polymer ?
#
loop_
_entity_poly.entity_id
_entity_poly.type
_entity_poly.pdbx_seq_one_letter_code
_entity_poly.pdbx_strand_id
1 'polypeptide(L)'
;MKVVFHPDFQTVYTSDPAAAEGRIEAVVDAIRDQAEFVAAVPASEDDIRAVHTAMHVMRVREKGLYEISALAAGGAIQAAEIGLQEPCFAAIRPPGHHASADSSWGFCYFNNMAVA
;
A
#
# COMPACT_ATOMS: atom_id res chain seq x y z
N MET A 1 18.27 0.73 -7.81
CA MET A 1 17.43 0.10 -6.75
C MET A 1 16.03 -0.12 -7.30
N LYS A 2 15.47 -1.27 -7.05
CA LYS A 2 14.07 -1.53 -7.42
C LYS A 2 13.10 -0.76 -6.54
N VAL A 3 12.05 -0.22 -7.18
CA VAL A 3 11.01 0.56 -6.50
C VAL A 3 9.65 0.04 -6.94
N VAL A 4 8.89 -0.52 -6.03
CA VAL A 4 7.51 -0.94 -6.31
C VAL A 4 6.61 0.30 -6.24
N PHE A 5 5.89 0.55 -7.34
CA PHE A 5 5.02 1.72 -7.47
C PHE A 5 3.88 1.44 -8.45
N HIS A 6 2.80 2.19 -8.34
CA HIS A 6 1.70 2.19 -9.32
C HIS A 6 1.13 3.61 -9.44
N PRO A 7 0.76 4.06 -10.66
CA PRO A 7 0.16 5.40 -10.85
C PRO A 7 -1.09 5.65 -10.01
N ASP A 8 -1.88 4.63 -9.69
CA ASP A 8 -3.06 4.76 -8.84
C ASP A 8 -2.75 5.29 -7.44
N PHE A 9 -1.50 5.15 -6.96
CA PHE A 9 -1.08 5.76 -5.70
C PHE A 9 -1.05 7.29 -5.74
N GLN A 10 -1.10 7.90 -6.92
CA GLN A 10 -1.21 9.36 -7.09
C GLN A 10 -2.63 9.86 -6.84
N THR A 11 -3.64 8.98 -6.91
CA THR A 11 -5.03 9.33 -6.66
C THR A 11 -5.22 9.83 -5.22
N VAL A 12 -5.95 10.92 -5.06
CA VAL A 12 -6.40 11.41 -3.75
C VAL A 12 -7.62 10.59 -3.35
N TYR A 13 -7.42 9.61 -2.48
CA TYR A 13 -8.46 8.64 -2.08
C TYR A 13 -9.24 9.06 -0.83
N THR A 14 -8.71 9.98 -0.03
CA THR A 14 -9.38 10.59 1.12
C THR A 14 -8.94 12.05 1.28
N SER A 15 -9.59 12.77 2.21
CA SER A 15 -9.18 14.13 2.60
C SER A 15 -8.01 14.18 3.59
N ASP A 16 -7.49 13.02 4.00
CA ASP A 16 -6.37 12.95 4.93
C ASP A 16 -5.08 13.51 4.31
N PRO A 17 -4.21 14.13 5.11
CA PRO A 17 -2.92 14.66 4.60
C PRO A 17 -2.04 13.62 3.93
N ALA A 18 -2.10 12.35 4.36
CA ALA A 18 -1.33 11.27 3.74
C ALA A 18 -1.76 10.98 2.29
N ALA A 19 -3.00 11.32 1.93
CA ALA A 19 -3.55 11.16 0.58
C ALA A 19 -3.41 12.42 -0.27
N ALA A 20 -2.80 13.49 0.25
CA ALA A 20 -2.72 14.76 -0.46
C ALA A 20 -2.01 14.62 -1.81
N GLU A 21 -2.50 15.39 -2.78
CA GLU A 21 -1.87 15.53 -4.09
C GLU A 21 -0.42 16.02 -3.95
N GLY A 22 0.45 15.54 -4.81
CA GLY A 22 1.86 15.95 -4.88
C GLY A 22 2.81 15.24 -3.91
N ARG A 23 2.31 14.55 -2.87
CA ARG A 23 3.19 13.90 -1.88
C ARG A 23 3.95 12.70 -2.43
N ILE A 24 3.23 11.72 -2.98
CA ILE A 24 3.86 10.53 -3.55
C ILE A 24 4.62 10.86 -4.83
N GLU A 25 4.12 11.81 -5.59
CA GLU A 25 4.77 12.33 -6.79
C GLU A 25 6.14 12.90 -6.47
N ALA A 26 6.25 13.72 -5.41
CA ALA A 26 7.53 14.28 -4.97
C ALA A 26 8.53 13.21 -4.56
N VAL A 27 8.08 12.13 -3.90
CA VAL A 27 8.92 10.98 -3.55
C VAL A 27 9.42 10.28 -4.80
N VAL A 28 8.51 9.96 -5.73
CA VAL A 28 8.84 9.27 -6.98
C VAL A 28 9.81 10.09 -7.83
N ASP A 29 9.57 11.39 -7.94
CA ASP A 29 10.45 12.28 -8.71
C ASP A 29 11.86 12.39 -8.10
N ALA A 30 11.95 12.44 -6.77
CA ALA A 30 13.23 12.51 -6.08
C ALA A 30 14.13 11.29 -6.29
N ILE A 31 13.54 10.12 -6.55
CA ILE A 31 14.28 8.86 -6.70
C ILE A 31 14.34 8.35 -8.14
N ARG A 32 13.70 9.05 -9.08
CA ARG A 32 13.49 8.60 -10.47
C ARG A 32 14.76 8.12 -11.16
N ASP A 33 15.83 8.88 -11.03
CA ASP A 33 17.10 8.60 -11.72
C ASP A 33 17.85 7.39 -11.13
N GLN A 34 17.47 6.93 -9.93
CA GLN A 34 18.10 5.83 -9.22
C GLN A 34 17.20 4.60 -9.14
N ALA A 35 15.97 4.70 -9.65
CA ALA A 35 14.93 3.70 -9.51
C ALA A 35 14.75 2.89 -10.79
N GLU A 36 14.61 1.56 -10.61
CA GLU A 36 14.02 0.65 -11.57
C GLU A 36 12.61 0.34 -11.08
N PHE A 37 11.60 0.92 -11.72
CA PHE A 37 10.22 0.80 -11.28
C PHE A 37 9.62 -0.56 -11.63
N VAL A 38 8.98 -1.17 -10.62
CA VAL A 38 8.19 -2.40 -10.72
C VAL A 38 6.75 -2.05 -10.42
N ALA A 39 5.84 -2.42 -11.32
CA ALA A 39 4.41 -2.14 -11.13
C ALA A 39 3.84 -2.95 -9.95
N ALA A 40 3.20 -2.25 -9.00
CA ALA A 40 2.49 -2.93 -7.93
C ALA A 40 1.28 -3.70 -8.48
N VAL A 41 1.02 -4.87 -7.90
CA VAL A 41 -0.21 -5.64 -8.13
C VAL A 41 -0.95 -5.80 -6.80
N PRO A 42 -2.29 -5.88 -6.82
CA PRO A 42 -3.06 -6.01 -5.57
C PRO A 42 -2.75 -7.31 -4.83
N ALA A 43 -2.73 -7.25 -3.50
CA ALA A 43 -2.77 -8.45 -2.68
C ALA A 43 -4.09 -9.21 -2.93
N SER A 44 -4.04 -10.54 -2.84
CA SER A 44 -5.26 -11.34 -2.86
C SER A 44 -6.09 -11.11 -1.59
N GLU A 45 -7.39 -11.40 -1.67
CA GLU A 45 -8.21 -11.36 -0.46
C GLU A 45 -7.75 -12.38 0.59
N ASP A 46 -7.24 -13.53 0.17
CA ASP A 46 -6.69 -14.54 1.07
C ASP A 46 -5.47 -14.02 1.83
N ASP A 47 -4.57 -13.29 1.17
CA ASP A 47 -3.43 -12.65 1.83
C ASP A 47 -3.89 -11.63 2.88
N ILE A 48 -4.83 -10.77 2.51
CA ILE A 48 -5.39 -9.76 3.41
C ILE A 48 -6.10 -10.42 4.59
N ARG A 49 -6.87 -11.49 4.34
CA ARG A 49 -7.62 -12.24 5.34
C ARG A 49 -6.73 -13.09 6.27
N ALA A 50 -5.49 -13.33 5.91
CA ALA A 50 -4.52 -13.93 6.82
C ALA A 50 -4.21 -13.01 8.04
N VAL A 51 -4.41 -11.72 7.89
CA VAL A 51 -4.18 -10.70 8.92
C VAL A 51 -5.48 -10.11 9.46
N HIS A 52 -6.43 -9.81 8.59
CA HIS A 52 -7.64 -9.06 8.92
C HIS A 52 -8.90 -9.94 8.94
N THR A 53 -9.86 -9.58 9.80
CA THR A 53 -11.17 -10.24 9.86
C THR A 53 -12.02 -9.90 8.64
N ALA A 54 -12.99 -10.79 8.32
CA ALA A 54 -13.96 -10.53 7.24
C ALA A 54 -14.72 -9.22 7.46
N MET A 55 -15.09 -8.94 8.71
CA MET A 55 -15.80 -7.72 9.08
C MET A 55 -14.96 -6.47 8.78
N HIS A 56 -13.67 -6.50 9.10
CA HIS A 56 -12.77 -5.38 8.81
C HIS A 56 -12.64 -5.15 7.31
N VAL A 57 -12.43 -6.21 6.53
CA VAL A 57 -12.36 -6.13 5.06
C VAL A 57 -13.65 -5.53 4.48
N MET A 58 -14.81 -5.96 4.97
CA MET A 58 -16.11 -5.44 4.55
C MET A 58 -16.22 -3.93 4.83
N ARG A 59 -15.80 -3.47 6.01
CA ARG A 59 -15.81 -2.05 6.37
C ARG A 59 -14.93 -1.21 5.45
N VAL A 60 -13.77 -1.73 5.08
CA VAL A 60 -12.87 -1.04 4.12
C VAL A 60 -13.53 -0.95 2.74
N ARG A 61 -14.20 -2.03 2.28
CA ARG A 61 -14.98 -2.01 1.04
C ARG A 61 -16.12 -0.99 1.06
N GLU A 62 -16.85 -0.92 2.15
CA GLU A 62 -17.97 0.04 2.29
C GLU A 62 -17.49 1.49 2.23
N LYS A 63 -16.26 1.77 2.64
CA LYS A 63 -15.63 3.08 2.51
C LYS A 63 -15.15 3.39 1.08
N GLY A 64 -15.20 2.43 0.17
CA GLY A 64 -14.65 2.58 -1.19
C GLY A 64 -13.13 2.57 -1.24
N LEU A 65 -12.45 2.01 -0.23
CA LEU A 65 -11.00 2.06 -0.07
C LEU A 65 -10.32 0.70 -0.24
N TYR A 66 -11.08 -0.35 -0.59
CA TYR A 66 -10.53 -1.70 -0.73
C TYR A 66 -9.48 -1.77 -1.84
N GLU A 67 -9.78 -1.26 -3.02
CA GLU A 67 -8.92 -1.39 -4.21
C GLU A 67 -7.53 -0.77 -3.97
N ILE A 68 -7.50 0.47 -3.50
CA ILE A 68 -6.24 1.16 -3.25
C ILE A 68 -5.47 0.55 -2.07
N SER A 69 -6.18 0.07 -1.05
CA SER A 69 -5.56 -0.56 0.12
C SER A 69 -5.00 -1.94 -0.21
N ALA A 70 -5.70 -2.73 -1.04
CA ALA A 70 -5.21 -4.02 -1.54
C ALA A 70 -3.99 -3.83 -2.45
N LEU A 71 -3.96 -2.78 -3.26
CA LEU A 71 -2.82 -2.45 -4.11
C LEU A 71 -1.59 -2.09 -3.26
N ALA A 72 -1.76 -1.32 -2.19
CA ALA A 72 -0.68 -0.98 -1.28
C ALA A 72 -0.13 -2.22 -0.55
N ALA A 73 -1.02 -3.10 -0.06
CA ALA A 73 -0.60 -4.36 0.58
C ALA A 73 0.15 -5.28 -0.40
N GLY A 74 -0.34 -5.39 -1.63
CA GLY A 74 0.32 -6.16 -2.69
C GLY A 74 1.69 -5.60 -3.06
N GLY A 75 1.81 -4.28 -3.11
CA GLY A 75 3.10 -3.61 -3.31
C GLY A 75 4.10 -3.89 -2.18
N ALA A 76 3.61 -4.01 -0.93
CA ALA A 76 4.45 -4.40 0.20
C ALA A 76 4.94 -5.85 0.07
N ILE A 77 4.05 -6.79 -0.31
CA ILE A 77 4.43 -8.20 -0.57
C ILE A 77 5.53 -8.26 -1.62
N GLN A 78 5.33 -7.60 -2.78
CA GLN A 78 6.31 -7.60 -3.86
C GLN A 78 7.66 -7.02 -3.41
N ALA A 79 7.64 -5.92 -2.65
CA ALA A 79 8.87 -5.31 -2.16
C ALA A 79 9.59 -6.22 -1.16
N ALA A 80 8.86 -6.95 -0.31
CA ALA A 80 9.43 -7.93 0.60
C ALA A 80 10.09 -9.09 -0.16
N GLU A 81 9.40 -9.65 -1.16
CA GLU A 81 9.94 -10.72 -2.00
C GLU A 81 11.21 -10.28 -2.76
N ILE A 82 11.20 -9.09 -3.37
CA ILE A 82 12.38 -8.54 -4.03
C ILE A 82 13.50 -8.32 -3.00
N GLY A 83 13.13 -7.82 -1.82
CA GLY A 83 14.04 -7.53 -0.72
C GLY A 83 14.85 -8.72 -0.21
N LEU A 84 14.40 -9.95 -0.47
CA LEU A 84 15.16 -11.17 -0.18
C LEU A 84 16.40 -11.33 -1.08
N GLN A 85 16.45 -10.65 -2.21
CA GLN A 85 17.51 -10.78 -3.21
C GLN A 85 18.35 -9.49 -3.36
N GLU A 86 17.70 -8.33 -3.25
CA GLU A 86 18.33 -7.03 -3.48
C GLU A 86 17.54 -5.92 -2.75
N PRO A 87 18.16 -4.76 -2.44
CA PRO A 87 17.44 -3.64 -1.84
C PRO A 87 16.23 -3.21 -2.69
N CYS A 88 15.08 -3.07 -2.03
CA CYS A 88 13.85 -2.64 -2.65
C CYS A 88 13.13 -1.60 -1.79
N PHE A 89 12.54 -0.62 -2.44
CA PHE A 89 11.72 0.40 -1.80
C PHE A 89 10.28 0.28 -2.29
N ALA A 90 9.31 0.32 -1.39
CA ALA A 90 7.89 0.37 -1.73
C ALA A 90 7.39 1.81 -1.64
N ALA A 91 7.22 2.45 -2.79
CA ALA A 91 6.59 3.78 -2.88
C ALA A 91 5.08 3.61 -2.98
N ILE A 92 4.46 3.26 -1.87
CA ILE A 92 3.05 2.86 -1.76
C ILE A 92 2.28 3.75 -0.78
N ARG A 93 0.98 3.89 -1.01
CA ARG A 93 -0.01 4.44 -0.08
C ARG A 93 -1.40 3.85 -0.36
N PRO A 94 -2.33 3.76 0.62
CA PRO A 94 -2.25 4.27 2.00
C PRO A 94 -1.22 3.52 2.84
N PRO A 95 -0.75 4.15 3.94
CA PRO A 95 0.04 3.45 4.94
C PRO A 95 -0.82 2.44 5.71
N GLY A 96 -0.23 1.61 6.55
CA GLY A 96 -0.95 0.53 7.20
C GLY A 96 -0.57 0.26 8.64
N HIS A 97 0.43 0.96 9.18
CA HIS A 97 1.03 0.63 10.48
C HIS A 97 0.10 0.85 11.68
N HIS A 98 -1.01 1.58 11.53
CA HIS A 98 -2.03 1.75 12.55
C HIS A 98 -3.21 0.78 12.41
N ALA A 99 -3.22 -0.09 11.42
CA ALA A 99 -4.25 -1.10 11.27
C ALA A 99 -3.94 -2.34 12.10
N SER A 100 -4.96 -2.88 12.77
CA SER A 100 -4.93 -4.16 13.46
C SER A 100 -5.85 -5.16 12.77
N ALA A 101 -6.00 -6.39 13.32
CA ALA A 101 -6.77 -7.44 12.69
C ALA A 101 -8.23 -7.04 12.37
N ASP A 102 -8.87 -6.29 13.24
CA ASP A 102 -10.29 -5.94 13.15
C ASP A 102 -10.57 -4.44 13.23
N SER A 103 -9.55 -3.60 13.23
CA SER A 103 -9.71 -2.16 13.32
C SER A 103 -8.65 -1.41 12.53
N SER A 104 -8.98 -0.17 12.20
CA SER A 104 -8.05 0.78 11.59
C SER A 104 -8.37 2.18 12.10
N TRP A 105 -7.36 3.03 12.14
CA TRP A 105 -7.53 4.43 12.47
C TRP A 105 -6.52 5.31 11.75
N GLY A 106 -6.73 6.61 11.79
CA GLY A 106 -6.02 7.53 10.93
C GLY A 106 -6.36 7.23 9.47
N PHE A 107 -5.36 7.12 8.65
CA PHE A 107 -5.44 6.81 7.22
C PHE A 107 -4.80 5.46 6.88
N CYS A 108 -4.76 4.55 7.84
CA CYS A 108 -4.33 3.16 7.69
C CYS A 108 -5.56 2.26 7.60
N TYR A 109 -5.62 1.36 6.64
CA TYR A 109 -6.76 0.47 6.42
C TYR A 109 -6.38 -1.00 6.55
N PHE A 110 -5.44 -1.49 5.75
CA PHE A 110 -4.80 -2.78 5.93
C PHE A 110 -3.37 -2.59 6.44
N ASN A 111 -2.92 -3.49 7.29
CA ASN A 111 -1.53 -3.45 7.77
C ASN A 111 -0.62 -4.07 6.71
N ASN A 112 -0.08 -3.23 5.84
CA ASN A 112 0.71 -3.65 4.69
C ASN A 112 1.91 -4.54 5.10
N MET A 113 2.57 -4.19 6.21
CA MET A 113 3.73 -4.94 6.69
C MET A 113 3.36 -6.30 7.28
N ALA A 114 2.20 -6.39 7.93
CA ALA A 114 1.72 -7.65 8.48
C ALA A 114 1.21 -8.59 7.38
N VAL A 115 0.69 -8.05 6.28
CA VAL A 115 0.24 -8.82 5.12
C VAL A 115 1.45 -9.34 4.32
N ALA A 116 2.50 -8.55 4.21
CA ALA A 116 3.74 -8.93 3.53
C ALA A 116 4.55 -9.97 4.34
#